data_e319e89070e50d4cbb56ddac8b5caac9
#
_entry.id   e319e89070e50d4cbb56ddac8b5caac9
#
_cell.length_a   1.000
_cell.length_b   1.000
_cell.length_c   1.000
_cell.angle_alpha   90.00
_cell.angle_beta   90.00
_cell.angle_gamma   90.00
#
_symmetry.space_group_name_H-M   'P 1'
#
loop_
_entity.id
_entity.type
_entity.pdbx_description
1 polymer ?
#
loop_
_entity_poly.entity_id
_entity_poly.type
_entity_poly.pdbx_seq_one_letter_code
_entity_poly.pdbx_strand_id
1 'polypeptide(L)'
;MTNPSALTEAEFNEVKQHPVFSYRMVQKIPALNHGAKLAVLQHHERNDGSGYPLGVKAERIHPYSQIVAVADVYHAMTSERLYRRKQSPFRAIETMQREQFGKLSTEAVAALVNNLIGLQTGAVVKLSNGEMAEVMFIPSDEPARPIVKIIETGQLLSLSVQRDIYIEEMVQG
;
A
#
# COMPACT_ATOMS: atom_id res chain seq x y z
N MET A 1 -9.03 26.46 12.42
CA MET A 1 -10.25 25.73 12.03
C MET A 1 -9.90 24.27 12.03
N THR A 2 -10.35 23.50 13.02
CA THR A 2 -10.17 22.04 13.08
C THR A 2 -11.00 21.40 11.97
N ASN A 3 -10.39 20.52 11.20
CA ASN A 3 -11.09 19.73 10.18
C ASN A 3 -12.18 18.90 10.89
N PRO A 4 -13.49 19.11 10.64
CA PRO A 4 -14.56 18.45 11.37
C PRO A 4 -14.64 16.93 11.16
N SER A 5 -13.69 16.37 10.41
CA SER A 5 -13.60 14.96 10.04
C SER A 5 -12.38 14.23 10.61
N ALA A 6 -11.52 14.90 11.35
CA ALA A 6 -10.42 14.25 12.03
C ALA A 6 -10.91 13.70 13.38
N LEU A 7 -10.67 12.41 13.63
CA LEU A 7 -10.93 11.79 14.94
C LEU A 7 -10.19 12.56 16.04
N THR A 8 -10.85 12.77 17.16
CA THR A 8 -10.19 13.23 18.38
C THR A 8 -9.21 12.15 18.86
N GLU A 9 -8.28 12.52 19.73
CA GLU A 9 -7.33 11.57 20.31
C GLU A 9 -8.05 10.43 21.08
N ALA A 10 -9.12 10.76 21.77
CA ALA A 10 -9.95 9.77 22.49
C ALA A 10 -10.59 8.79 21.53
N GLU A 11 -11.24 9.27 20.46
CA GLU A 11 -11.85 8.41 19.43
C GLU A 11 -10.79 7.56 18.71
N PHE A 12 -9.62 8.13 18.43
CA PHE A 12 -8.53 7.36 17.82
C PHE A 12 -8.02 6.25 18.75
N ASN A 13 -7.92 6.51 20.06
CA ASN A 13 -7.54 5.50 21.05
C ASN A 13 -8.61 4.41 21.18
N GLU A 14 -9.88 4.73 21.03
CA GLU A 14 -10.95 3.74 20.97
C GLU A 14 -10.84 2.85 19.71
N VAL A 15 -10.62 3.48 18.55
CA VAL A 15 -10.38 2.73 17.29
C VAL A 15 -9.22 1.77 17.43
N LYS A 16 -8.13 2.12 18.11
CA LYS A 16 -6.98 1.22 18.34
C LYS A 16 -7.31 -0.05 19.12
N GLN A 17 -8.47 -0.14 19.75
CA GLN A 17 -8.89 -1.34 20.48
C GLN A 17 -9.52 -2.40 19.57
N HIS A 18 -9.92 -2.06 18.33
CA HIS A 18 -10.63 -3.02 17.46
C HIS A 18 -9.86 -4.33 17.20
N PRO A 19 -8.50 -4.38 17.08
CA PRO A 19 -7.81 -5.64 16.88
C PRO A 19 -7.97 -6.58 18.09
N VAL A 20 -7.97 -6.01 19.30
CA VAL A 20 -8.18 -6.77 20.53
C VAL A 20 -9.61 -7.33 20.61
N PHE A 21 -10.61 -6.50 20.31
CA PHE A 21 -12.00 -6.94 20.27
C PHE A 21 -12.24 -8.01 19.21
N SER A 22 -11.74 -7.79 18.00
CA SER A 22 -11.83 -8.76 16.91
C SER A 22 -11.12 -10.08 17.26
N TYR A 23 -9.94 -10.02 17.86
CA TYR A 23 -9.23 -11.21 18.33
C TYR A 23 -10.04 -12.00 19.35
N ARG A 24 -10.66 -11.34 20.34
CA ARG A 24 -11.53 -11.99 21.34
C ARG A 24 -12.70 -12.73 20.70
N MET A 25 -13.24 -12.21 19.59
CA MET A 25 -14.32 -12.87 18.85
C MET A 25 -13.83 -14.15 18.14
N VAL A 26 -12.64 -14.11 17.54
CA VAL A 26 -12.13 -15.21 16.71
C VAL A 26 -11.29 -16.25 17.49
N GLN A 27 -10.77 -15.90 18.67
CA GLN A 27 -9.84 -16.78 19.43
C GLN A 27 -10.42 -18.16 19.75
N LYS A 28 -11.73 -18.26 19.96
CA LYS A 28 -12.43 -19.49 20.30
C LYS A 28 -12.93 -20.29 19.08
N ILE A 29 -12.72 -19.79 17.86
CA ILE A 29 -13.16 -20.48 16.63
C ILE A 29 -12.15 -21.59 16.30
N PRO A 30 -12.52 -22.89 16.38
CA PRO A 30 -11.58 -23.98 16.17
C PRO A 30 -11.08 -24.06 14.71
N ALA A 31 -11.90 -23.68 13.75
CA ALA A 31 -11.57 -23.71 12.32
C ALA A 31 -10.47 -22.70 11.91
N LEU A 32 -10.22 -21.67 12.73
CA LEU A 32 -9.16 -20.69 12.46
C LEU A 32 -7.84 -21.17 13.05
N ASN A 33 -6.81 -21.27 12.23
CA ASN A 33 -5.47 -21.56 12.69
C ASN A 33 -4.88 -20.40 13.51
N HIS A 34 -3.82 -20.68 14.26
CA HIS A 34 -3.18 -19.70 15.14
C HIS A 34 -2.68 -18.44 14.39
N GLY A 35 -2.08 -18.62 13.23
CA GLY A 35 -1.59 -17.50 12.40
C GLY A 35 -2.70 -16.56 11.95
N ALA A 36 -3.87 -17.09 11.56
CA ALA A 36 -5.01 -16.27 11.18
C ALA A 36 -5.54 -15.45 12.37
N LYS A 37 -5.58 -16.05 13.57
CA LYS A 37 -5.97 -15.34 14.80
C LYS A 37 -4.98 -14.23 15.14
N LEU A 38 -3.68 -14.49 15.00
CA LEU A 38 -2.65 -13.46 15.18
C LEU A 38 -2.73 -12.36 14.12
N ALA A 39 -3.05 -12.68 12.86
CA ALA A 39 -3.26 -11.66 11.83
C ALA A 39 -4.36 -10.68 12.21
N VAL A 40 -5.46 -11.15 12.80
CA VAL A 40 -6.53 -10.28 13.31
C VAL A 40 -6.02 -9.36 14.45
N LEU A 41 -5.16 -9.86 15.33
CA LEU A 41 -4.63 -9.07 16.46
C LEU A 41 -3.56 -8.07 16.04
N GLN A 42 -2.67 -8.46 15.12
CA GLN A 42 -1.39 -7.78 14.89
C GLN A 42 -1.32 -6.99 13.58
N HIS A 43 -2.38 -6.89 12.76
CA HIS A 43 -2.31 -6.22 11.45
C HIS A 43 -1.97 -4.73 11.52
N HIS A 44 -2.10 -4.12 12.68
CA HIS A 44 -1.66 -2.75 12.91
C HIS A 44 -0.31 -2.64 13.62
N GLU A 45 0.35 -3.76 13.92
CA GLU A 45 1.74 -3.72 14.38
C GLU A 45 2.67 -3.21 13.27
N ARG A 46 3.81 -2.68 13.68
CA ARG A 46 4.84 -2.17 12.77
C ARG A 46 6.19 -2.76 13.17
N ASN A 47 7.03 -3.08 12.20
CA ASN A 47 8.32 -3.76 12.42
C ASN A 47 9.25 -3.00 13.37
N ASP A 48 9.12 -1.67 13.44
CA ASP A 48 9.87 -0.81 14.36
C ASP A 48 9.29 -0.76 15.79
N GLY A 49 8.13 -1.39 16.02
CA GLY A 49 7.41 -1.39 17.30
C GLY A 49 6.52 -0.17 17.53
N SER A 50 6.36 0.71 16.53
CA SER A 50 5.50 1.89 16.62
C SER A 50 4.01 1.58 16.43
N GLY A 51 3.66 0.32 16.17
CA GLY A 51 2.31 -0.14 15.94
C GLY A 51 1.49 -0.36 17.21
N TYR A 52 0.34 -0.96 17.06
CA TYR A 52 -0.58 -1.33 18.12
C TYR A 52 -1.28 -2.67 17.81
N PRO A 53 -1.90 -3.37 18.78
CA PRO A 53 -2.13 -2.99 20.17
C PRO A 53 -1.01 -3.34 21.13
N LEU A 54 -0.02 -4.17 20.72
CA LEU A 54 1.02 -4.70 21.59
C LEU A 54 2.34 -3.93 21.50
N GLY A 55 2.58 -3.16 20.42
CA GLY A 55 3.82 -2.45 20.15
C GLY A 55 5.03 -3.39 20.00
N VAL A 56 4.82 -4.55 19.39
CA VAL A 56 5.88 -5.55 19.21
C VAL A 56 6.69 -5.29 17.94
N LYS A 57 7.99 -5.67 17.97
CA LYS A 57 8.89 -5.55 16.82
C LYS A 57 8.76 -6.75 15.87
N ALA A 58 9.38 -6.62 14.69
CA ALA A 58 9.32 -7.56 13.56
C ALA A 58 9.40 -9.03 13.95
N GLU A 59 10.32 -9.38 14.87
CA GLU A 59 10.60 -10.76 15.28
C GLU A 59 9.42 -11.42 16.01
N ARG A 60 8.50 -10.60 16.54
CA ARG A 60 7.30 -11.04 17.27
C ARG A 60 6.01 -10.84 16.48
N ILE A 61 6.08 -10.32 15.27
CA ILE A 61 4.93 -10.16 14.38
C ILE A 61 4.82 -11.43 13.51
N HIS A 62 3.68 -12.11 13.58
CA HIS A 62 3.46 -13.31 12.78
C HIS A 62 3.47 -12.97 11.26
N PRO A 63 4.04 -13.81 10.37
CA PRO A 63 4.08 -13.54 8.93
C PRO A 63 2.73 -13.21 8.30
N TYR A 64 1.65 -13.88 8.71
CA TYR A 64 0.29 -13.54 8.24
C TYR A 64 -0.14 -12.14 8.63
N SER A 65 0.27 -11.67 9.81
CA SER A 65 0.00 -10.29 10.27
C SER A 65 0.72 -9.26 9.40
N GLN A 66 1.96 -9.56 9.01
CA GLN A 66 2.75 -8.68 8.13
C GLN A 66 2.12 -8.57 6.74
N ILE A 67 1.61 -9.68 6.18
CA ILE A 67 0.90 -9.67 4.89
C ILE A 67 -0.39 -8.85 4.99
N VAL A 68 -1.19 -9.08 6.03
CA VAL A 68 -2.45 -8.36 6.22
C VAL A 68 -2.19 -6.87 6.48
N ALA A 69 -1.14 -6.50 7.22
CA ALA A 69 -0.76 -5.10 7.44
C ALA A 69 -0.44 -4.37 6.14
N VAL A 70 0.27 -5.02 5.21
CA VAL A 70 0.57 -4.46 3.88
C VAL A 70 -0.70 -4.30 3.06
N ALA A 71 -1.57 -5.31 3.04
CA ALA A 71 -2.84 -5.27 2.32
C ALA A 71 -3.78 -4.17 2.86
N ASP A 72 -3.86 -4.02 4.19
CA ASP A 72 -4.67 -2.99 4.84
C ASP A 72 -4.21 -1.57 4.51
N VAL A 73 -2.89 -1.32 4.58
CA VAL A 73 -2.33 -0.01 4.21
C VAL A 73 -2.59 0.30 2.73
N TYR A 74 -2.38 -0.67 1.84
CA TYR A 74 -2.66 -0.51 0.42
C TYR A 74 -4.15 -0.22 0.16
N HIS A 75 -5.04 -1.00 0.76
CA HIS A 75 -6.48 -0.81 0.66
C HIS A 75 -6.91 0.57 1.18
N ALA A 76 -6.33 1.01 2.29
CA ALA A 76 -6.60 2.33 2.85
C ALA A 76 -6.20 3.49 1.94
N MET A 77 -5.16 3.31 1.09
CA MET A 77 -4.71 4.31 0.13
C MET A 77 -5.51 4.31 -1.17
N THR A 78 -5.94 3.14 -1.63
CA THR A 78 -6.61 2.95 -2.93
C THR A 78 -8.13 3.01 -2.85
N SER A 79 -8.71 2.88 -1.65
CA SER A 79 -10.16 2.99 -1.45
C SER A 79 -10.60 4.44 -1.33
N GLU A 80 -11.75 4.75 -1.92
CA GLU A 80 -12.40 6.04 -1.77
C GLU A 80 -12.88 6.19 -0.31
N ARG A 81 -12.54 7.31 0.30
CA ARG A 81 -13.00 7.65 1.65
C ARG A 81 -13.66 9.02 1.62
N LEU A 82 -14.58 9.28 2.55
CA LEU A 82 -15.33 10.54 2.65
C LEU A 82 -14.45 11.80 2.59
N TYR A 83 -13.17 11.67 2.95
CA TYR A 83 -12.24 12.82 3.11
C TYR A 83 -10.99 12.73 2.24
N ARG A 84 -10.86 11.68 1.39
CA ARG A 84 -9.67 11.49 0.55
C ARG A 84 -10.05 10.80 -0.76
N ARG A 85 -9.69 11.42 -1.89
CA ARG A 85 -9.75 10.76 -3.20
C ARG A 85 -8.85 9.53 -3.20
N LYS A 86 -9.31 8.46 -3.85
CA LYS A 86 -8.48 7.27 -4.08
C LYS A 86 -7.18 7.66 -4.79
N GLN A 87 -6.08 7.08 -4.37
CA GLN A 87 -4.83 7.20 -5.12
C GLN A 87 -4.79 6.15 -6.21
N SER A 88 -4.03 6.41 -7.29
CA SER A 88 -3.75 5.36 -8.26
C SER A 88 -2.99 4.22 -7.58
N PRO A 89 -3.17 2.95 -8.02
CA PRO A 89 -2.42 1.82 -7.49
C PRO A 89 -0.89 2.05 -7.47
N PHE A 90 -0.36 2.64 -8.53
CA PHE A 90 1.07 2.94 -8.68
C PHE A 90 1.56 3.94 -7.64
N ARG A 91 0.80 5.02 -7.45
CA ARG A 91 1.13 6.04 -6.45
C ARG A 91 1.00 5.52 -5.03
N ALA A 92 0.01 4.67 -4.75
CA ALA A 92 -0.14 4.02 -3.45
C ALA A 92 1.07 3.14 -3.12
N ILE A 93 1.54 2.34 -4.07
CA ILE A 93 2.73 1.49 -3.93
C ILE A 93 3.97 2.34 -3.66
N GLU A 94 4.21 3.38 -4.44
CA GLU A 94 5.34 4.30 -4.26
C GLU A 94 5.31 4.96 -2.86
N THR A 95 4.14 5.43 -2.44
CA THR A 95 3.96 6.03 -1.12
C THR A 95 4.25 5.00 -0.02
N MET A 96 3.78 3.76 -0.18
CA MET A 96 4.07 2.68 0.77
C MET A 96 5.57 2.38 0.87
N GLN A 97 6.27 2.28 -0.25
CA GLN A 97 7.70 2.01 -0.26
C GLN A 97 8.47 3.12 0.46
N ARG A 98 8.10 4.38 0.25
CA ARG A 98 8.77 5.55 0.84
C ARG A 98 8.40 5.77 2.31
N GLU A 99 7.11 5.82 2.62
CA GLU A 99 6.61 6.26 3.94
C GLU A 99 6.55 5.13 4.96
N GLN A 100 6.49 3.88 4.50
CA GLN A 100 6.43 2.70 5.35
C GLN A 100 7.74 1.93 5.40
N PHE A 101 8.83 2.51 4.86
CA PHE A 101 10.16 1.90 4.94
C PHE A 101 10.53 1.60 6.42
N GLY A 102 10.95 0.37 6.68
CA GLY A 102 11.28 -0.10 8.03
C GLY A 102 10.07 -0.37 8.96
N LYS A 103 8.83 -0.02 8.54
CA LYS A 103 7.61 -0.25 9.32
C LYS A 103 6.81 -1.46 8.86
N LEU A 104 6.83 -1.74 7.56
CA LEU A 104 6.19 -2.92 6.96
C LEU A 104 7.25 -3.94 6.53
N SER A 105 6.83 -5.21 6.38
CA SER A 105 7.69 -6.25 5.82
C SER A 105 8.07 -5.93 4.38
N THR A 106 9.36 -5.85 4.10
CA THR A 106 9.91 -5.60 2.76
C THR A 106 9.50 -6.69 1.78
N GLU A 107 9.49 -7.95 2.23
CA GLU A 107 9.09 -9.11 1.43
C GLU A 107 7.61 -9.05 1.07
N ALA A 108 6.75 -8.70 2.03
CA ALA A 108 5.30 -8.59 1.78
C ALA A 108 4.98 -7.40 0.85
N VAL A 109 5.68 -6.27 1.00
CA VAL A 109 5.56 -5.12 0.08
C VAL A 109 6.04 -5.51 -1.31
N ALA A 110 7.19 -6.17 -1.45
CA ALA A 110 7.71 -6.63 -2.74
C ALA A 110 6.74 -7.61 -3.43
N ALA A 111 6.17 -8.56 -2.67
CA ALA A 111 5.17 -9.48 -3.19
C ALA A 111 3.91 -8.76 -3.69
N LEU A 112 3.43 -7.75 -2.96
CA LEU A 112 2.31 -6.91 -3.39
C LEU A 112 2.63 -6.18 -4.69
N VAL A 113 3.78 -5.53 -4.76
CA VAL A 113 4.26 -4.79 -5.95
C VAL A 113 4.31 -5.70 -7.17
N ASN A 114 4.94 -6.86 -7.06
CA ASN A 114 5.10 -7.81 -8.16
C ASN A 114 3.75 -8.37 -8.68
N ASN A 115 2.76 -8.50 -7.81
CA ASN A 115 1.45 -9.03 -8.20
C ASN A 115 0.47 -7.95 -8.69
N LEU A 116 0.59 -6.71 -8.23
CA LEU A 116 -0.38 -5.66 -8.56
C LEU A 116 0.04 -4.77 -9.72
N ILE A 117 1.33 -4.54 -9.91
CA ILE A 117 1.78 -3.60 -10.94
C ILE A 117 1.39 -4.12 -12.32
N GLY A 118 1.48 -5.44 -12.59
CA GLY A 118 1.05 -6.03 -13.87
C GLY A 118 1.60 -5.32 -15.12
N LEU A 119 2.49 -4.33 -14.90
CA LEU A 119 3.12 -3.58 -15.99
C LEU A 119 4.00 -4.51 -16.78
N GLN A 120 3.85 -4.43 -18.09
CA GLN A 120 4.71 -5.09 -19.06
C GLN A 120 5.25 -4.05 -20.03
N THR A 121 6.43 -4.32 -20.56
CA THR A 121 6.95 -3.54 -21.69
C THR A 121 5.96 -3.60 -22.86
N GLY A 122 5.66 -2.45 -23.46
CA GLY A 122 4.62 -2.31 -24.47
C GLY A 122 3.22 -1.97 -23.93
N ALA A 123 2.99 -2.05 -22.62
CA ALA A 123 1.71 -1.63 -22.04
C ALA A 123 1.47 -0.14 -22.21
N VAL A 124 0.23 0.24 -22.52
CA VAL A 124 -0.18 1.64 -22.64
C VAL A 124 -0.73 2.11 -21.28
N VAL A 125 -0.27 3.27 -20.85
CA VAL A 125 -0.64 3.89 -19.59
C VAL A 125 -1.05 5.34 -19.79
N LYS A 126 -1.92 5.83 -18.94
CA LYS A 126 -2.24 7.25 -18.80
C LYS A 126 -1.43 7.84 -17.65
N LEU A 127 -0.78 8.94 -17.91
CA LEU A 127 0.00 9.68 -16.94
C LEU A 127 -0.85 10.74 -16.21
N SER A 128 -0.39 11.16 -15.03
CA SER A 128 -1.08 12.15 -14.19
C SER A 128 -1.24 13.53 -14.82
N ASN A 129 -0.44 13.84 -15.84
CA ASN A 129 -0.56 15.06 -16.65
C ASN A 129 -1.54 14.91 -17.82
N GLY A 130 -2.17 13.74 -17.97
CA GLY A 130 -3.15 13.41 -19.00
C GLY A 130 -2.56 12.81 -20.27
N GLU A 131 -1.24 12.76 -20.41
CA GLU A 131 -0.57 12.18 -21.59
C GLU A 131 -0.72 10.65 -21.60
N MET A 132 -0.79 10.09 -22.82
CA MET A 132 -0.73 8.65 -23.07
C MET A 132 0.70 8.24 -23.38
N ALA A 133 1.16 7.16 -22.77
CA ALA A 133 2.51 6.68 -22.93
C ALA A 133 2.58 5.16 -23.00
N GLU A 134 3.60 4.66 -23.72
CA GLU A 134 3.94 3.24 -23.81
C GLU A 134 5.10 2.93 -22.86
N VAL A 135 4.99 1.86 -22.09
CA VAL A 135 6.04 1.41 -21.17
C VAL A 135 7.18 0.78 -21.96
N MET A 136 8.36 1.38 -21.89
CA MET A 136 9.55 0.94 -22.62
C MET A 136 10.49 0.07 -21.78
N PHE A 137 10.64 0.39 -20.50
CA PHE A 137 11.52 -0.34 -19.57
C PHE A 137 11.05 -0.17 -18.13
N ILE A 138 11.08 -1.27 -17.36
CA ILE A 138 10.67 -1.30 -15.96
C ILE A 138 11.91 -1.55 -15.10
N PRO A 139 12.37 -0.55 -14.31
CA PRO A 139 13.46 -0.75 -13.36
C PRO A 139 13.06 -1.74 -12.26
N SER A 140 13.95 -2.65 -11.90
CA SER A 140 13.69 -3.66 -10.86
C SER A 140 13.58 -3.07 -9.45
N ASP A 141 14.26 -1.96 -9.20
CA ASP A 141 14.29 -1.23 -7.92
C ASP A 141 13.11 -0.27 -7.75
N GLU A 142 12.60 0.31 -8.83
CA GLU A 142 11.45 1.21 -8.84
C GLU A 142 10.40 0.77 -9.90
N PRO A 143 9.74 -0.40 -9.78
CA PRO A 143 8.86 -0.91 -10.82
C PRO A 143 7.59 -0.08 -11.05
N ALA A 144 7.21 0.78 -10.12
CA ALA A 144 6.14 1.77 -10.30
C ALA A 144 6.58 3.03 -11.08
N ARG A 145 7.89 3.14 -11.42
CA ARG A 145 8.52 4.29 -12.08
C ARG A 145 9.24 3.91 -13.37
N PRO A 146 8.54 3.35 -14.38
CA PRO A 146 9.16 2.92 -15.63
C PRO A 146 9.70 4.08 -16.45
N ILE A 147 10.50 3.73 -17.46
CA ILE A 147 10.76 4.61 -18.60
C ILE A 147 9.63 4.41 -19.58
N VAL A 148 8.99 5.50 -19.97
CA VAL A 148 7.86 5.50 -20.89
C VAL A 148 8.16 6.34 -22.13
N LYS A 149 7.47 6.05 -23.23
CA LYS A 149 7.50 6.84 -24.47
C LYS A 149 6.15 7.52 -24.64
N ILE A 150 6.12 8.82 -24.66
CA ILE A 150 4.90 9.60 -24.91
C ILE A 150 4.40 9.29 -26.33
N ILE A 151 3.15 8.87 -26.45
CA ILE A 151 2.61 8.39 -27.75
C ILE A 151 2.55 9.54 -28.76
N GLU A 152 2.13 10.71 -28.33
CA GLU A 152 1.93 11.87 -29.22
C GLU A 152 3.25 12.46 -29.74
N THR A 153 4.25 12.56 -28.89
CA THR A 153 5.52 13.24 -29.21
C THR A 153 6.66 12.29 -29.54
N GLY A 154 6.56 11.01 -29.15
CA GLY A 154 7.66 10.04 -29.23
C GLY A 154 8.78 10.27 -28.22
N GLN A 155 8.65 11.25 -27.31
CA GLN A 155 9.65 11.57 -26.30
C GLN A 155 9.76 10.46 -25.26
N LEU A 156 10.99 10.08 -24.90
CA LEU A 156 11.26 9.19 -23.78
C LEU A 156 11.27 9.98 -22.46
N LEU A 157 10.58 9.44 -21.48
CA LEU A 157 10.43 10.02 -20.15
C LEU A 157 10.76 8.98 -19.08
N SER A 158 11.72 9.28 -18.20
CA SER A 158 11.97 8.46 -17.00
C SER A 158 11.15 8.97 -15.84
N LEU A 159 10.20 8.16 -15.36
CA LEU A 159 9.37 8.53 -14.22
C LEU A 159 10.14 8.49 -12.89
N SER A 160 11.29 7.80 -12.83
CA SER A 160 12.22 7.85 -11.70
C SER A 160 12.89 9.22 -11.55
N VAL A 161 13.10 9.94 -12.66
CA VAL A 161 13.69 11.28 -12.70
C VAL A 161 12.62 12.36 -12.53
N GLN A 162 11.54 12.28 -13.31
CA GLN A 162 10.40 13.22 -13.23
C GLN A 162 9.34 12.73 -12.24
N ARG A 163 9.59 12.96 -10.96
CA ARG A 163 8.78 12.42 -9.86
C ARG A 163 7.41 13.08 -9.65
N ASP A 164 7.17 14.23 -10.26
CA ASP A 164 5.88 14.92 -10.30
C ASP A 164 4.87 14.25 -11.24
N ILE A 165 5.36 13.50 -12.25
CA ILE A 165 4.54 12.71 -13.16
C ILE A 165 4.53 11.24 -12.68
N TYR A 166 3.35 10.61 -12.68
CA TYR A 166 3.17 9.20 -12.29
C TYR A 166 2.10 8.53 -13.15
N ILE A 167 2.07 7.21 -13.13
CA ILE A 167 1.02 6.44 -13.81
C ILE A 167 -0.29 6.59 -13.03
N GLU A 168 -1.32 7.11 -13.69
CA GLU A 168 -2.66 7.22 -13.11
C GLU A 168 -3.42 5.91 -13.26
N GLU A 169 -3.41 5.33 -14.46
CA GLU A 169 -4.10 4.07 -14.76
C GLU A 169 -3.44 3.33 -15.95
N MET A 170 -3.64 2.01 -15.99
CA MET A 170 -3.35 1.22 -17.18
C MET A 170 -4.51 1.32 -18.15
N VAL A 171 -4.22 1.50 -19.44
CA VAL A 171 -5.22 1.45 -20.49
C VAL A 171 -5.28 0.01 -20.97
N GLN A 172 -6.42 -0.65 -20.72
CA GLN A 172 -6.66 -1.98 -21.26
C GLN A 172 -6.84 -1.86 -22.78
N GLY A 173 -5.97 -2.57 -23.53
CA GLY A 173 -6.12 -2.75 -24.96
C GLY A 173 -7.18 -3.79 -25.29
#